data_21c09d7cb1e1c6355bfdda8a03589e92
#
_entry.id   21c09d7cb1e1c6355bfdda8a03589e92
#
_cell.length_a   1.000
_cell.length_b   1.000
_cell.length_c   1.000
_cell.angle_alpha   90.00
_cell.angle_beta   90.00
_cell.angle_gamma   90.00
#
_symmetry.space_group_name_H-M   'P 1'
#
loop_
_entity.id
_entity.type
_entity.pdbx_description
1 polymer ?
#
loop_
_entity_poly.entity_id
_entity_poly.type
_entity_poly.pdbx_seq_one_letter_code
_entity_poly.pdbx_strand_id
1 'polypeptide(L)'
;MKAALIAQQFAVAGRLVTADTTGQGNVNDTFLVIFRTTFSEERFILQRINKRVFPKPEYVMENMRVVTEHVHRRLEEEAHLSDRIWQLPRIIPAKDGRDYVVDGDGEYWRAISLIASAHSYEKVQSLEHAHEAGFVLGQFQRLIS
;
A
#
# COMPACT_ATOMS: atom_id res chain seq x y z
N MET A 1 -17.01 -5.41 9.92
CA MET A 1 -17.85 -6.19 8.99
C MET A 1 -17.81 -5.69 7.54
N LYS A 2 -17.98 -4.40 7.26
CA LYS A 2 -17.93 -3.86 5.88
C LYS A 2 -16.56 -4.10 5.20
N ALA A 3 -15.45 -3.83 5.88
CA ALA A 3 -14.11 -4.06 5.36
C ALA A 3 -13.88 -5.51 4.90
N ALA A 4 -14.39 -6.49 5.64
CA ALA A 4 -14.29 -7.91 5.30
C ALA A 4 -15.01 -8.27 3.97
N LEU A 5 -16.18 -7.66 3.72
CA LEU A 5 -16.92 -7.86 2.47
C LEU A 5 -16.20 -7.20 1.29
N ILE A 6 -15.65 -6.02 1.51
CA ILE A 6 -14.89 -5.29 0.49
C ILE A 6 -13.57 -6.00 0.17
N ALA A 7 -12.86 -6.49 1.18
CA ALA A 7 -11.60 -7.23 0.99
C ALA A 7 -11.75 -8.41 0.03
N GLN A 8 -12.89 -9.10 0.06
CA GLN A 8 -13.16 -10.24 -0.81
C GLN A 8 -13.39 -9.87 -2.29
N GLN A 9 -13.50 -8.58 -2.62
CA GLN A 9 -13.62 -8.11 -4.00
C GLN A 9 -12.25 -7.89 -4.67
N PHE A 10 -11.16 -7.99 -3.92
CA PHE A 10 -9.81 -7.89 -4.46
C PHE A 10 -9.27 -9.24 -4.93
N ALA A 11 -8.34 -9.21 -5.90
CA ALA A 11 -7.77 -10.39 -6.54
C ALA A 11 -6.68 -11.04 -5.66
N VAL A 12 -7.09 -11.55 -4.51
CA VAL A 12 -6.23 -12.27 -3.56
C VAL A 12 -6.70 -13.72 -3.45
N ALA A 13 -5.76 -14.65 -3.49
CA ALA A 13 -6.06 -16.07 -3.40
C ALA A 13 -6.43 -16.48 -1.96
N GLY A 14 -7.31 -17.48 -1.86
CA GLY A 14 -7.69 -18.08 -0.59
C GLY A 14 -8.99 -17.51 -0.01
N ARG A 15 -9.21 -17.81 1.27
CA ARG A 15 -10.38 -17.35 2.03
C ARG A 15 -9.97 -16.26 3.03
N LEU A 16 -10.84 -15.33 3.25
CA LEU A 16 -10.68 -14.32 4.28
C LEU A 16 -10.59 -14.97 5.68
N VAL A 17 -9.58 -14.60 6.45
CA VAL A 17 -9.42 -14.97 7.86
C VAL A 17 -9.87 -13.82 8.75
N THR A 18 -9.31 -12.62 8.53
CA THR A 18 -9.63 -11.42 9.30
C THR A 18 -9.42 -10.14 8.48
N ALA A 19 -10.10 -9.08 8.88
CA ALA A 19 -9.92 -7.72 8.39
C ALA A 19 -10.07 -6.77 9.59
N ASP A 20 -8.96 -6.48 10.25
CA ASP A 20 -8.92 -5.72 11.50
C ASP A 20 -8.36 -4.32 11.28
N THR A 21 -8.91 -3.36 11.99
CA THR A 21 -8.36 -1.99 11.98
C THR A 21 -6.93 -2.00 12.43
N THR A 22 -6.06 -1.30 11.71
CA THR A 22 -4.64 -1.21 12.03
C THR A 22 -4.13 0.22 11.89
N GLY A 23 -3.20 0.57 12.78
CA GLY A 23 -2.58 1.88 12.80
C GLY A 23 -3.54 3.01 13.20
N GLN A 24 -2.95 4.16 13.50
CA GLN A 24 -3.68 5.41 13.68
C GLN A 24 -3.58 6.21 12.37
N GLY A 25 -4.23 5.72 11.31
CA GLY A 25 -4.32 6.45 10.05
C GLY A 25 -5.03 7.78 10.27
N ASN A 26 -4.29 8.88 10.22
CA ASN A 26 -4.87 10.22 10.42
C ASN A 26 -5.78 10.66 9.26
N VAL A 27 -5.73 9.99 8.14
CA VAL A 27 -6.43 10.39 6.91
C VAL A 27 -7.40 9.33 6.41
N ASN A 28 -6.94 8.09 6.23
CA ASN A 28 -7.74 6.99 5.70
C ASN A 28 -8.02 5.96 6.79
N ASP A 29 -9.20 5.35 6.77
CA ASP A 29 -9.44 4.14 7.57
C ASP A 29 -8.61 3.00 6.99
N THR A 30 -7.80 2.37 7.84
CA THR A 30 -6.82 1.38 7.44
C THR A 30 -7.06 0.06 8.17
N PHE A 31 -7.01 -1.04 7.42
CA PHE A 31 -7.25 -2.39 7.89
C PHE A 31 -6.12 -3.31 7.45
N LEU A 32 -5.65 -4.15 8.37
CA LEU A 32 -4.84 -5.31 8.03
C LEU A 32 -5.76 -6.46 7.67
N VAL A 33 -5.60 -6.99 6.47
CA VAL A 33 -6.40 -8.09 5.96
C VAL A 33 -5.53 -9.33 5.79
N ILE A 34 -6.06 -10.47 6.22
CA ILE A 34 -5.40 -11.77 6.11
C ILE A 34 -6.29 -12.74 5.34
N PHE A 35 -5.74 -13.29 4.27
CA PHE A 35 -6.29 -14.39 3.52
C PHE A 35 -5.44 -15.64 3.70
N ARG A 36 -6.05 -16.81 3.66
CA ARG A 36 -5.35 -18.09 3.80
C ARG A 36 -5.75 -19.06 2.70
N THR A 37 -4.74 -19.64 2.06
CA THR A 37 -4.87 -20.81 1.18
C THR A 37 -4.52 -22.08 1.96
N THR A 38 -4.47 -23.23 1.29
CA THR A 38 -3.97 -24.48 1.89
C THR A 38 -2.47 -24.40 2.22
N PHE A 39 -1.72 -23.58 1.48
CA PHE A 39 -0.25 -23.56 1.53
C PHE A 39 0.36 -22.24 2.01
N SER A 40 -0.40 -21.15 1.99
CA SER A 40 0.11 -19.81 2.28
C SER A 40 -0.89 -18.94 3.03
N GLU A 41 -0.35 -17.88 3.62
CA GLU A 41 -1.11 -16.77 4.19
C GLU A 41 -0.69 -15.49 3.50
N GLU A 42 -1.67 -14.78 2.93
CA GLU A 42 -1.47 -13.51 2.25
C GLU A 42 -1.96 -12.37 3.14
N ARG A 43 -1.12 -11.38 3.35
CA ARG A 43 -1.42 -10.18 4.16
C ARG A 43 -1.32 -8.94 3.30
N PHE A 44 -2.30 -8.06 3.45
CA PHE A 44 -2.30 -6.80 2.74
C PHE A 44 -3.02 -5.71 3.52
N ILE A 45 -2.83 -4.47 3.09
CA ILE A 45 -3.50 -3.31 3.66
C ILE A 45 -4.69 -2.94 2.79
N LEU A 46 -5.86 -2.87 3.40
CA LEU A 46 -7.08 -2.33 2.81
C LEU A 46 -7.33 -0.93 3.39
N GLN A 47 -7.61 0.05 2.53
CA GLN A 47 -7.88 1.41 2.96
C GLN A 47 -9.16 1.95 2.33
N ARG A 48 -10.00 2.59 3.14
CA ARG A 48 -11.06 3.46 2.65
C ARG A 48 -10.48 4.87 2.44
N ILE A 49 -10.55 5.35 1.21
CA ILE A 49 -10.01 6.66 0.82
C ILE A 49 -10.94 7.75 1.34
N ASN A 50 -10.40 8.67 2.12
CA ASN A 50 -11.15 9.78 2.67
C ASN A 50 -11.46 10.84 1.60
N LYS A 51 -12.67 10.86 1.10
CA LYS A 51 -13.11 11.80 0.05
C LYS A 51 -13.12 13.27 0.48
N ARG A 52 -13.11 13.57 1.79
CA ARG A 52 -12.98 14.97 2.27
C ARG A 52 -11.56 15.50 2.03
N VAL A 53 -10.56 14.63 2.12
CA VAL A 53 -9.15 14.97 1.86
C VAL A 53 -8.84 14.79 0.37
N PHE A 54 -9.37 13.75 -0.24
CA PHE A 54 -9.17 13.39 -1.64
C PHE A 54 -10.51 13.40 -2.40
N PRO A 55 -10.98 14.57 -2.87
CA PRO A 55 -12.30 14.67 -3.50
C PRO A 55 -12.47 13.86 -4.79
N LYS A 56 -11.35 13.48 -5.42
CA LYS A 56 -11.31 12.67 -6.65
C LYS A 56 -10.41 11.45 -6.44
N PRO A 57 -10.92 10.40 -5.75
CA PRO A 57 -10.13 9.21 -5.45
C PRO A 57 -9.59 8.48 -6.67
N GLU A 58 -10.27 8.57 -7.82
CA GLU A 58 -9.85 7.99 -9.09
C GLU A 58 -8.47 8.51 -9.51
N TYR A 59 -8.24 9.82 -9.40
CA TYR A 59 -6.96 10.43 -9.75
C TYR A 59 -5.86 10.05 -8.76
N VAL A 60 -6.22 9.86 -7.47
CA VAL A 60 -5.26 9.34 -6.48
C VAL A 60 -4.78 7.95 -6.89
N MET A 61 -5.70 7.10 -7.33
CA MET A 61 -5.36 5.74 -7.74
C MET A 61 -4.59 5.68 -9.06
N GLU A 62 -4.96 6.52 -10.03
CA GLU A 62 -4.23 6.66 -11.29
C GLU A 62 -2.79 7.13 -11.05
N ASN A 63 -2.61 8.19 -10.27
CA ASN A 63 -1.28 8.70 -9.90
C ASN A 63 -0.48 7.65 -9.13
N MET A 64 -1.10 6.95 -8.18
CA MET A 64 -0.44 5.90 -7.43
C MET A 64 0.03 4.78 -8.35
N ARG A 65 -0.78 4.34 -9.29
CA ARG A 65 -0.40 3.32 -10.28
C ARG A 65 0.79 3.78 -11.11
N VAL A 66 0.71 4.96 -11.71
CA VAL A 66 1.78 5.51 -12.57
C VAL A 66 3.10 5.61 -11.81
N VAL A 67 3.07 6.18 -10.59
CA VAL A 67 4.28 6.36 -9.78
C VAL A 67 4.84 5.01 -9.32
N THR A 68 4.00 4.11 -8.81
CA THR A 68 4.49 2.83 -8.29
C THR A 68 5.04 1.93 -9.41
N GLU A 69 4.39 1.86 -10.56
CA GLU A 69 4.88 1.11 -11.73
C GLU A 69 6.22 1.69 -12.23
N HIS A 70 6.33 3.01 -12.34
CA HIS A 70 7.57 3.67 -12.74
C HIS A 70 8.71 3.36 -11.76
N VAL A 71 8.49 3.53 -10.46
CA VAL A 71 9.52 3.26 -9.44
C VAL A 71 9.91 1.79 -9.39
N HIS A 72 8.96 0.87 -9.47
CA HIS A 72 9.26 -0.57 -9.49
C HIS A 72 10.14 -0.95 -10.68
N ARG A 73 9.81 -0.46 -11.87
CA ARG A 73 10.63 -0.69 -13.06
C ARG A 73 12.05 -0.17 -12.85
N ARG A 74 12.22 1.06 -12.35
CA ARG A 74 13.54 1.62 -12.06
C ARG A 74 14.32 0.82 -11.03
N LEU A 75 13.66 0.34 -9.98
CA LEU A 75 14.30 -0.50 -8.98
C LEU A 75 14.74 -1.84 -9.55
N GLU A 76 13.99 -2.43 -10.46
CA GLU A 76 14.37 -3.66 -11.17
C GLU A 76 15.57 -3.45 -12.09
N GLU A 77 15.58 -2.36 -12.87
CA GLU A 77 16.69 -1.98 -13.75
C GLU A 77 17.99 -1.70 -12.97
N GLU A 78 17.88 -1.13 -11.78
CA GLU A 78 19.01 -0.70 -10.94
C GLU A 78 19.35 -1.68 -9.82
N ALA A 79 18.71 -2.86 -9.73
CA ALA A 79 18.90 -3.81 -8.64
C ALA A 79 20.34 -4.23 -8.41
N HIS A 80 21.18 -4.23 -9.46
CA HIS A 80 22.60 -4.57 -9.42
C HIS A 80 23.51 -3.44 -8.90
N LEU A 81 22.99 -2.23 -8.71
CA LEU A 81 23.76 -1.04 -8.33
C LEU A 81 23.82 -0.80 -6.81
N SER A 82 23.07 -1.56 -6.01
CA SER A 82 22.98 -1.36 -4.58
C SER A 82 22.74 -2.68 -3.83
N ASP A 83 23.44 -2.84 -2.71
CA ASP A 83 23.19 -3.94 -1.75
C ASP A 83 21.95 -3.69 -0.87
N ARG A 84 21.32 -2.53 -1.00
CA ARG A 84 20.12 -2.16 -0.23
C ARG A 84 18.87 -2.71 -0.90
N ILE A 85 17.98 -3.26 -0.10
CA ILE A 85 16.66 -3.71 -0.54
C ILE A 85 15.69 -2.54 -0.45
N TRP A 86 15.15 -2.14 -1.59
CA TRP A 86 14.13 -1.11 -1.71
C TRP A 86 12.77 -1.75 -1.90
N GLN A 87 11.79 -1.34 -1.10
CA GLN A 87 10.42 -1.82 -1.18
C GLN A 87 9.46 -0.65 -1.28
N LEU A 88 8.54 -0.75 -2.23
CA LEU A 88 7.42 0.18 -2.39
C LEU A 88 6.13 -0.65 -2.44
N PRO A 89 5.04 -0.20 -1.81
CA PRO A 89 3.77 -0.92 -1.92
C PRO A 89 3.32 -1.09 -3.37
N ARG A 90 2.72 -2.23 -3.69
CA ARG A 90 2.07 -2.51 -4.97
C ARG A 90 0.57 -2.44 -4.80
N ILE A 91 -0.13 -1.91 -5.79
CA ILE A 91 -1.59 -1.97 -5.84
C ILE A 91 -2.01 -3.41 -6.08
N ILE A 92 -2.95 -3.89 -5.28
CA ILE A 92 -3.63 -5.16 -5.50
C ILE A 92 -4.92 -4.84 -6.25
N PRO A 93 -5.10 -5.35 -7.49
CA PRO A 93 -6.28 -5.04 -8.27
C PRO A 93 -7.55 -5.68 -7.68
N ALA A 94 -8.67 -5.07 -7.94
CA ALA A 94 -9.97 -5.70 -7.72
C ALA A 94 -10.18 -6.85 -8.72
N LYS A 95 -11.10 -7.76 -8.44
CA LYS A 95 -11.41 -8.91 -9.30
C LYS A 95 -11.95 -8.51 -10.68
N ASP A 96 -12.47 -7.29 -10.81
CA ASP A 96 -12.91 -6.71 -12.09
C ASP A 96 -11.79 -6.00 -12.86
N GLY A 97 -10.56 -6.02 -12.33
CA GLY A 97 -9.36 -5.44 -12.95
C GLY A 97 -9.12 -3.97 -12.64
N ARG A 98 -10.03 -3.29 -11.90
CA ARG A 98 -9.81 -1.90 -11.47
C ARG A 98 -8.82 -1.83 -10.30
N ASP A 99 -8.22 -0.65 -10.10
CA ASP A 99 -7.28 -0.39 -9.00
C ASP A 99 -7.96 -0.12 -7.65
N TYR A 100 -9.30 -0.09 -7.64
CA TYR A 100 -10.11 0.20 -6.46
C TYR A 100 -11.50 -0.43 -6.57
N VAL A 101 -12.19 -0.49 -5.45
CA VAL A 101 -13.59 -0.90 -5.35
C VAL A 101 -14.41 0.30 -4.88
N VAL A 102 -15.60 0.50 -5.45
CA VAL A 102 -16.59 1.45 -4.96
C VAL A 102 -17.72 0.67 -4.31
N ASP A 103 -18.02 0.96 -3.04
CA ASP A 103 -19.08 0.27 -2.32
C ASP A 103 -20.48 0.89 -2.58
N GLY A 104 -21.51 0.27 -2.00
CA GLY A 104 -22.89 0.71 -2.17
C GLY A 104 -23.20 2.12 -1.63
N ASP A 105 -22.36 2.68 -0.77
CA ASP A 105 -22.46 4.05 -0.25
C ASP A 105 -21.62 5.04 -1.06
N GLY A 106 -20.98 4.57 -2.15
CA GLY A 106 -20.11 5.37 -3.00
C GLY A 106 -18.74 5.66 -2.38
N GLU A 107 -18.30 4.87 -1.37
CA GLU A 107 -16.99 4.99 -0.79
C GLU A 107 -15.96 4.19 -1.58
N TYR A 108 -14.76 4.77 -1.73
CA TYR A 108 -13.66 4.18 -2.50
C TYR A 108 -12.71 3.40 -1.58
N TRP A 109 -12.38 2.19 -1.99
CA TRP A 109 -11.52 1.28 -1.27
C TRP A 109 -10.36 0.81 -2.15
N ARG A 110 -9.16 0.82 -1.60
CA ARG A 110 -7.97 0.29 -2.27
C ARG A 110 -7.30 -0.78 -1.43
N ALA A 111 -6.65 -1.73 -2.10
CA ALA A 111 -5.78 -2.70 -1.47
C ALA A 111 -4.34 -2.51 -1.96
N ILE A 112 -3.39 -2.57 -1.03
CA ILE A 112 -1.96 -2.45 -1.31
C ILE A 112 -1.18 -3.53 -0.57
N SER A 113 -0.08 -3.96 -1.14
CA SER A 113 0.79 -4.96 -0.49
C SER A 113 1.33 -4.43 0.84
N LEU A 114 1.43 -5.32 1.82
CA LEU A 114 2.07 -5.04 3.09
C LEU A 114 3.59 -5.12 2.95
N ILE A 115 4.30 -4.08 3.41
CA ILE A 115 5.75 -4.16 3.61
C ILE A 115 5.98 -4.76 4.99
N ALA A 116 6.45 -6.01 5.01
CA ALA A 116 6.73 -6.72 6.26
C ALA A 116 7.97 -6.16 6.96
N SER A 117 8.00 -6.30 8.28
CA SER A 117 9.16 -5.91 9.13
C SER A 117 9.53 -4.42 9.06
N ALA A 118 8.59 -3.56 8.67
CA ALA A 118 8.76 -2.11 8.75
C ALA A 118 8.37 -1.58 10.12
N HIS A 119 9.15 -0.63 10.63
CA HIS A 119 8.88 0.08 11.86
C HIS A 119 8.70 1.58 11.58
N SER A 120 7.69 2.18 12.19
CA SER A 120 7.45 3.61 12.11
C SER A 120 7.93 4.31 13.37
N TYR A 121 8.56 5.47 13.19
CA TYR A 121 9.02 6.31 14.29
C TYR A 121 8.36 7.68 14.18
N GLU A 122 7.80 8.18 15.28
CA GLU A 122 7.20 9.52 15.32
C GLU A 122 8.24 10.64 15.36
N LYS A 123 9.44 10.33 15.82
CA LYS A 123 10.55 11.27 15.98
C LYS A 123 11.87 10.67 15.53
N VAL A 124 12.77 11.50 15.06
CA VAL A 124 14.15 11.12 14.78
C VAL A 124 14.81 10.61 16.06
N GLN A 125 15.43 9.43 16.00
CA GLN A 125 16.04 8.76 17.15
C GLN A 125 17.52 9.10 17.35
N SER A 126 18.24 9.43 16.26
CA SER A 126 19.68 9.70 16.26
C SER A 126 20.08 10.50 15.01
N LEU A 127 21.34 10.96 14.95
CA LEU A 127 21.91 11.57 13.75
C LEU A 127 21.97 10.58 12.58
N GLU A 128 22.29 9.32 12.84
CA GLU A 128 22.25 8.26 11.83
C GLU A 128 20.85 8.08 11.25
N HIS A 129 19.84 8.06 12.11
CA HIS A 129 18.45 7.97 11.67
C HIS A 129 18.05 9.16 10.80
N ALA A 130 18.49 10.38 11.16
CA ALA A 130 18.27 11.58 10.35
C ALA A 130 18.95 11.47 8.99
N HIS A 131 20.19 10.98 8.95
CA HIS A 131 20.94 10.76 7.72
C HIS A 131 20.25 9.73 6.82
N GLU A 132 19.82 8.60 7.36
CA GLU A 132 19.09 7.57 6.61
C GLU A 132 17.76 8.11 6.04
N ALA A 133 17.01 8.88 6.82
CA ALA A 133 15.77 9.51 6.34
C ALA A 133 16.03 10.47 5.18
N GLY A 134 17.09 11.28 5.27
CA GLY A 134 17.51 12.17 4.17
C GLY A 134 17.97 11.41 2.93
N PHE A 135 18.71 10.32 3.14
CA PHE A 135 19.16 9.44 2.05
C PHE A 135 17.97 8.80 1.32
N VAL A 136 16.99 8.26 2.06
CA VAL A 136 15.77 7.67 1.48
C VAL A 136 14.98 8.70 0.69
N LEU A 137 14.82 9.91 1.21
CA LEU A 137 14.15 11.01 0.50
C LEU A 137 14.87 11.35 -0.81
N GLY A 138 16.19 11.48 -0.79
CA GLY A 138 16.98 11.74 -1.99
C GLY A 138 16.86 10.63 -3.04
N GLN A 139 16.88 9.38 -2.60
CA GLN A 139 16.68 8.23 -3.48
C GLN A 139 15.27 8.21 -4.08
N PHE A 140 14.25 8.49 -3.28
CA PHE A 140 12.89 8.59 -3.79
C PHE A 140 12.76 9.67 -4.87
N GLN A 141 13.30 10.88 -4.61
CA GLN A 141 13.32 11.96 -5.60
C GLN A 141 14.02 11.56 -6.89
N ARG A 142 15.15 10.84 -6.79
CA ARG A 142 15.87 10.31 -7.96
C ARG A 142 15.04 9.29 -8.74
N LEU A 143 14.32 8.43 -8.04
CA LEU A 143 13.53 7.37 -8.68
C LEU A 143 12.29 7.90 -9.40
N ILE A 144 11.70 9.02 -8.94
CA ILE A 144 10.51 9.61 -9.55
C ILE A 144 10.82 10.67 -10.61
N SER A 145 12.07 11.09 -10.73
CA SER A 145 12.54 12.00 -11.79
C SER A 145 13.02 11.19 -13.03
#